data_fb616a781b63d4a2c8fa486386942065
#
_entry.id   fb616a781b63d4a2c8fa486386942065
#
_cell.length_a   1.000
_cell.length_b   1.000
_cell.length_c   1.000
_cell.angle_alpha   90.00
_cell.angle_beta   90.00
_cell.angle_gamma   90.00
#
_symmetry.space_group_name_H-M   'P 1'
#
loop_
_entity.id
_entity.type
_entity.pdbx_description
1 polymer ?
#
loop_
_entity_poly.entity_id
_entity_poly.type
_entity_poly.pdbx_seq_one_letter_code
_entity_poly.pdbx_strand_id
1 'polypeptide(L)'
;METQERKLRTNLDTDLLKLVAIAAMLVDHIGGAFFPEIPVFRWIGRLAFPLFCYCMTVGLLYTHDIRRYLGRLAIFAVVSQPFWILAFNADDILGNLTNWNIFFTLFFSLLAMWGLTTRRWWIFVLGVLVLAFGSFDYNYNGVILMLIFYFCRNKPALLAGLYTLFWIPALWGGSLEDPLALVVGGLVILLSGNNPI
;
A
#
# COMPACT_ATOMS: atom_id res chain seq x y z
N MET A 1 -18.72 -36.53 -7.60
CA MET A 1 -18.17 -35.73 -6.49
C MET A 1 -17.80 -34.36 -7.08
N GLU A 2 -18.74 -33.44 -7.01
CA GLU A 2 -18.56 -32.08 -7.49
C GLU A 2 -17.62 -31.33 -6.53
N THR A 3 -16.43 -31.01 -6.99
CA THR A 3 -15.61 -29.96 -6.40
C THR A 3 -16.33 -28.64 -6.67
N GLN A 4 -17.15 -28.22 -5.72
CA GLN A 4 -17.73 -26.90 -5.69
C GLN A 4 -16.56 -25.90 -5.65
N GLU A 5 -16.23 -25.34 -6.80
CA GLU A 5 -15.39 -24.15 -6.88
C GLU A 5 -16.06 -23.08 -5.99
N ARG A 6 -15.47 -22.86 -4.84
CA ARG A 6 -15.86 -21.81 -3.91
C ARG A 6 -15.56 -20.48 -4.59
N LYS A 7 -16.52 -19.99 -5.38
CA LYS A 7 -16.50 -18.62 -5.89
C LYS A 7 -16.31 -17.70 -4.70
N LEU A 8 -15.11 -17.17 -4.57
CA LEU A 8 -14.76 -16.22 -3.53
C LEU A 8 -15.76 -15.05 -3.57
N ARG A 9 -16.44 -14.80 -2.47
CA ARG A 9 -17.31 -13.62 -2.25
C ARG A 9 -16.48 -12.34 -2.07
N THR A 10 -15.37 -12.21 -2.82
CA THR A 10 -14.29 -11.27 -2.58
C THR A 10 -14.54 -9.85 -3.07
N ASN A 11 -15.54 -9.62 -3.90
CA ASN A 11 -15.70 -8.29 -4.48
C ASN A 11 -16.15 -7.25 -3.45
N LEU A 12 -17.08 -7.60 -2.57
CA LEU A 12 -17.63 -6.64 -1.61
C LEU A 12 -16.63 -6.28 -0.51
N ASP A 13 -15.91 -7.26 0.03
CA ASP A 13 -14.96 -7.05 1.14
C ASP A 13 -13.73 -6.27 0.68
N THR A 14 -13.20 -6.57 -0.51
CA THR A 14 -12.04 -5.87 -1.07
C THR A 14 -12.37 -4.44 -1.48
N ASP A 15 -13.57 -4.21 -2.01
CA ASP A 15 -13.99 -2.86 -2.41
C ASP A 15 -14.30 -1.99 -1.18
N LEU A 16 -14.85 -2.57 -0.12
CA LEU A 16 -15.00 -1.89 1.17
C LEU A 16 -13.64 -1.50 1.75
N LEU A 17 -12.65 -2.41 1.73
CA LEU A 17 -11.30 -2.12 2.21
C LEU A 17 -10.62 -1.00 1.40
N LYS A 18 -10.80 -0.97 0.08
CA LYS A 18 -10.33 0.15 -0.76
C LYS A 18 -10.99 1.45 -0.37
N LEU A 19 -12.30 1.45 -0.11
CA LEU A 19 -13.02 2.64 0.32
C LEU A 19 -12.50 3.16 1.66
N VAL A 20 -12.28 2.26 2.62
CA VAL A 20 -11.68 2.60 3.93
C VAL A 20 -10.26 3.17 3.74
N ALA A 21 -9.45 2.57 2.87
CA ALA A 21 -8.10 3.06 2.57
C ALA A 21 -8.12 4.46 1.95
N ILE A 22 -9.05 4.72 1.01
CA ILE A 22 -9.24 6.04 0.39
C ILE A 22 -9.69 7.06 1.45
N ALA A 23 -10.64 6.71 2.30
CA ALA A 23 -11.12 7.58 3.37
C ALA A 23 -10.00 7.91 4.36
N ALA A 24 -9.21 6.91 4.78
CA ALA A 24 -8.07 7.10 5.67
C ALA A 24 -7.00 8.01 5.03
N MET A 25 -6.71 7.83 3.74
CA MET A 25 -5.79 8.70 3.00
C MET A 25 -6.32 10.14 2.91
N LEU A 26 -7.61 10.32 2.66
CA LEU A 26 -8.23 11.65 2.62
C LEU A 26 -8.11 12.36 3.98
N VAL A 27 -8.35 11.64 5.07
CA VAL A 27 -8.18 12.13 6.44
C VAL A 27 -6.73 12.55 6.70
N ASP A 28 -5.75 11.74 6.27
CA ASP A 28 -4.32 12.07 6.36
C ASP A 28 -3.98 13.37 5.64
N HIS A 29 -4.46 13.52 4.40
CA HIS A 29 -4.16 14.69 3.57
C HIS A 29 -4.81 15.96 4.13
N ILE A 30 -6.07 15.88 4.57
CA ILE A 30 -6.76 17.00 5.23
C ILE A 30 -6.02 17.37 6.51
N GLY A 31 -5.67 16.38 7.32
CA GLY A 31 -4.91 16.60 8.56
C GLY A 31 -3.56 17.26 8.30
N GLY A 32 -2.78 16.72 7.35
CA GLY A 32 -1.47 17.25 7.02
C GLY A 32 -1.48 18.65 6.42
N ALA A 33 -2.51 18.99 5.62
CA ALA A 33 -2.59 20.29 4.95
C ALA A 33 -3.22 21.39 5.83
N PHE A 34 -4.23 21.05 6.64
CA PHE A 34 -5.02 22.06 7.37
C PHE A 34 -4.87 22.00 8.90
N PHE A 35 -4.46 20.85 9.44
CA PHE A 35 -4.39 20.61 10.88
C PHE A 35 -3.11 19.88 11.30
N PRO A 36 -1.91 20.40 10.93
CA PRO A 36 -0.63 19.73 11.19
C PRO A 36 -0.35 19.51 12.68
N GLU A 37 -0.97 20.32 13.55
CA GLU A 37 -0.86 20.25 15.02
C GLU A 37 -1.60 19.04 15.63
N ILE A 38 -2.52 18.38 14.85
CA ILE A 38 -3.37 17.32 15.38
C ILE A 38 -2.87 15.97 14.86
N PRO A 39 -2.11 15.19 15.65
CA PRO A 39 -1.48 13.95 15.19
C PRO A 39 -2.48 12.84 14.86
N VAL A 40 -3.70 12.88 15.40
CA VAL A 40 -4.73 11.85 15.19
C VAL A 40 -5.05 11.66 13.70
N PHE A 41 -5.03 12.72 12.88
CA PHE A 41 -5.25 12.62 11.45
C PHE A 41 -4.16 11.77 10.77
N ARG A 42 -2.91 11.94 11.18
CA ARG A 42 -1.77 11.15 10.71
C ARG A 42 -1.87 9.70 11.13
N TRP A 43 -2.32 9.43 12.34
CA TRP A 43 -2.52 8.06 12.83
C TRP A 43 -3.53 7.30 11.98
N ILE A 44 -4.67 7.94 11.66
CA ILE A 44 -5.68 7.35 10.78
C ILE A 44 -5.10 7.17 9.37
N GLY A 45 -4.38 8.15 8.87
CA GLY A 45 -3.75 8.11 7.55
C GLY A 45 -2.78 6.95 7.35
N ARG A 46 -2.02 6.59 8.37
CA ARG A 46 -1.07 5.46 8.33
C ARG A 46 -1.71 4.11 8.02
N LEU A 47 -3.03 3.97 8.24
CA LEU A 47 -3.78 2.76 7.88
C LEU A 47 -3.94 2.60 6.37
N ALA A 48 -3.94 3.69 5.61
CA ALA A 48 -4.19 3.67 4.18
C ALA A 48 -3.16 2.83 3.43
N PHE A 49 -1.87 3.01 3.75
CA PHE A 49 -0.78 2.36 3.03
C PHE A 49 -0.82 0.82 3.09
N PRO A 50 -0.88 0.16 4.27
CA PRO A 50 -0.97 -1.29 4.32
C PRO A 50 -2.26 -1.83 3.71
N LEU A 51 -3.38 -1.12 3.84
CA LEU A 51 -4.64 -1.50 3.20
C LEU A 51 -4.53 -1.47 1.66
N PHE A 52 -3.90 -0.43 1.09
CA PHE A 52 -3.64 -0.39 -0.34
C PHE A 52 -2.71 -1.52 -0.79
N CYS A 53 -1.60 -1.77 -0.08
CA CYS A 53 -0.70 -2.86 -0.39
C CYS A 53 -1.40 -4.22 -0.37
N TYR A 54 -2.28 -4.45 0.61
CA TYR A 54 -3.11 -5.65 0.69
C TYR A 54 -4.07 -5.75 -0.50
N CYS A 55 -4.88 -4.71 -0.75
CA CYS A 55 -5.83 -4.69 -1.86
C CYS A 55 -5.15 -4.87 -3.22
N MET A 56 -3.94 -4.31 -3.40
CA MET A 56 -3.16 -4.47 -4.63
C MET A 56 -2.60 -5.87 -4.77
N THR A 57 -2.18 -6.50 -3.68
CA THR A 57 -1.74 -7.91 -3.70
C THR A 57 -2.90 -8.82 -4.08
N VAL A 58 -4.09 -8.61 -3.52
CA VAL A 58 -5.31 -9.31 -3.94
C VAL A 58 -5.63 -9.01 -5.40
N GLY A 59 -5.56 -7.75 -5.82
CA GLY A 59 -5.74 -7.36 -7.22
C GLY A 59 -4.77 -8.06 -8.16
N LEU A 60 -3.50 -8.20 -7.78
CA LEU A 60 -2.49 -8.91 -8.58
C LEU A 60 -2.85 -10.39 -8.77
N LEU A 61 -3.41 -11.04 -7.73
CA LEU A 61 -3.77 -12.46 -7.77
C LEU A 61 -5.01 -12.75 -8.62
N TYR A 62 -5.98 -11.84 -8.61
CA TYR A 62 -7.31 -12.08 -9.19
C TYR A 62 -7.64 -11.23 -10.41
N THR A 63 -6.83 -10.24 -10.77
CA THR A 63 -7.12 -9.41 -11.95
C THR A 63 -6.88 -10.19 -13.23
N HIS A 64 -7.82 -10.06 -14.16
CA HIS A 64 -7.69 -10.68 -15.50
C HIS A 64 -6.70 -9.92 -16.40
N ASP A 65 -6.55 -8.61 -16.19
CA ASP A 65 -5.66 -7.75 -16.99
C ASP A 65 -4.84 -6.81 -16.09
N ILE A 66 -3.69 -7.31 -15.66
CA ILE A 66 -2.77 -6.54 -14.81
C ILE A 66 -2.22 -5.30 -15.52
N ARG A 67 -2.12 -5.31 -16.87
CA ARG A 67 -1.60 -4.16 -17.61
C ARG A 67 -2.57 -2.98 -17.54
N ARG A 68 -3.88 -3.26 -17.65
CA ARG A 68 -4.91 -2.23 -17.46
C ARG A 68 -4.96 -1.73 -16.03
N TYR A 69 -4.71 -2.62 -15.06
CA TYR A 69 -4.65 -2.22 -13.66
C TYR A 69 -3.46 -1.30 -13.40
N LEU A 70 -2.25 -1.65 -13.86
CA LEU A 70 -1.07 -0.81 -13.80
C LEU A 70 -1.28 0.52 -14.54
N GLY A 71 -1.88 0.49 -15.73
CA GLY A 71 -2.17 1.70 -16.50
C GLY A 71 -3.09 2.68 -15.75
N ARG A 72 -4.17 2.18 -15.14
CA ARG A 72 -5.04 3.02 -14.30
C ARG A 72 -4.29 3.62 -13.12
N LEU A 73 -3.47 2.81 -12.44
CA LEU A 73 -2.69 3.28 -11.30
C LEU A 73 -1.65 4.33 -11.71
N ALA A 74 -0.99 4.16 -12.87
CA ALA A 74 -0.06 5.14 -13.42
C ALA A 74 -0.76 6.48 -13.74
N ILE A 75 -1.95 6.43 -14.35
CA ILE A 75 -2.75 7.63 -14.61
C ILE A 75 -3.09 8.35 -13.30
N PHE A 76 -3.54 7.60 -12.29
CA PHE A 76 -3.82 8.17 -10.96
C PHE A 76 -2.58 8.79 -10.33
N ALA A 77 -1.41 8.14 -10.43
CA ALA A 77 -0.16 8.66 -9.90
C ALA A 77 0.22 10.00 -10.54
N VAL A 78 0.13 10.08 -11.88
CA VAL A 78 0.44 11.31 -12.64
C VAL A 78 -0.56 12.43 -12.35
N VAL A 79 -1.87 12.12 -12.36
CA VAL A 79 -2.92 13.11 -12.11
C VAL A 79 -2.87 13.64 -10.68
N SER A 80 -2.59 12.81 -9.70
CA SER A 80 -2.53 13.23 -8.29
C SER A 80 -1.25 13.99 -7.92
N GLN A 81 -0.17 13.87 -8.71
CA GLN A 81 1.12 14.49 -8.41
C GLN A 81 1.04 16.02 -8.23
N PRO A 82 0.47 16.81 -9.16
CA PRO A 82 0.39 18.26 -8.98
C PRO A 82 -0.42 18.66 -7.74
N PHE A 83 -1.49 17.95 -7.43
CA PHE A 83 -2.31 18.24 -6.24
C PHE A 83 -1.53 17.93 -4.95
N TRP A 84 -0.74 16.86 -4.94
CA TRP A 84 0.10 16.48 -3.81
C TRP A 84 1.20 17.54 -3.57
N ILE A 85 1.89 18.01 -4.65
CA ILE A 85 2.90 19.07 -4.56
C ILE A 85 2.27 20.35 -4.00
N LEU A 86 1.12 20.77 -4.52
CA LEU A 86 0.44 21.97 -4.05
C LEU A 86 -0.04 21.87 -2.60
N ALA A 87 -0.43 20.68 -2.15
CA ALA A 87 -0.92 20.49 -0.78
C ALA A 87 0.19 20.47 0.27
N PHE A 88 1.37 19.92 -0.05
CA PHE A 88 2.43 19.65 0.93
C PHE A 88 3.75 20.37 0.67
N ASN A 89 3.96 20.89 -0.53
CA ASN A 89 5.23 21.46 -0.97
C ASN A 89 5.04 22.75 -1.79
N ALA A 90 4.02 23.55 -1.46
CA ALA A 90 3.70 24.78 -2.19
C ALA A 90 4.82 25.84 -2.12
N ASP A 91 5.62 25.83 -1.05
CA ASP A 91 6.68 26.81 -0.81
C ASP A 91 7.88 26.60 -1.73
N ASP A 92 8.14 25.37 -2.19
CA ASP A 92 9.23 25.06 -3.12
C ASP A 92 8.78 23.99 -4.14
N ILE A 93 7.98 24.38 -5.10
CA ILE A 93 7.45 23.48 -6.14
C ILE A 93 8.57 22.88 -6.99
N LEU A 94 9.57 23.69 -7.36
CA LEU A 94 10.64 23.25 -8.25
C LEU A 94 11.60 22.27 -7.58
N GLY A 95 11.95 22.49 -6.32
CA GLY A 95 12.77 21.58 -5.53
C GLY A 95 12.10 20.24 -5.21
N ASN A 96 10.76 20.22 -5.18
CA ASN A 96 9.98 19.04 -4.83
C ASN A 96 9.39 18.29 -6.04
N LEU A 97 9.75 18.66 -7.27
CA LEU A 97 9.29 17.94 -8.48
C LEU A 97 9.74 16.47 -8.51
N THR A 98 10.85 16.15 -7.83
CA THR A 98 11.40 14.79 -7.75
C THR A 98 10.85 13.97 -6.58
N ASN A 99 10.04 14.57 -5.72
CA ASN A 99 9.36 13.87 -4.64
C ASN A 99 8.06 13.27 -5.16
N TRP A 100 8.00 11.94 -5.20
CA TRP A 100 6.89 11.21 -5.80
C TRP A 100 5.84 10.84 -4.76
N ASN A 101 4.57 11.06 -5.11
CA ASN A 101 3.46 10.70 -4.23
C ASN A 101 3.31 9.18 -4.04
N ILE A 102 2.50 8.78 -3.07
CA ILE A 102 2.26 7.39 -2.68
C ILE A 102 1.82 6.48 -3.85
N PHE A 103 1.07 7.01 -4.84
CA PHE A 103 0.60 6.20 -5.97
C PHE A 103 1.75 5.72 -6.87
N PHE A 104 2.84 6.50 -6.99
CA PHE A 104 4.05 6.03 -7.67
C PHE A 104 4.73 4.92 -6.88
N THR A 105 4.81 5.02 -5.54
CA THR A 105 5.30 3.92 -4.71
C THR A 105 4.50 2.64 -4.94
N LEU A 106 3.17 2.75 -4.92
CA LEU A 106 2.27 1.62 -5.15
C LEU A 106 2.38 1.06 -6.58
N PHE A 107 2.54 1.93 -7.58
CA PHE A 107 2.71 1.53 -8.97
C PHE A 107 3.99 0.70 -9.18
N PHE A 108 5.15 1.21 -8.72
CA PHE A 108 6.41 0.49 -8.88
C PHE A 108 6.47 -0.77 -8.01
N SER A 109 5.84 -0.76 -6.83
CA SER A 109 5.69 -1.96 -5.99
C SER A 109 4.86 -3.03 -6.70
N LEU A 110 3.72 -2.66 -7.29
CA LEU A 110 2.88 -3.59 -8.06
C LEU A 110 3.58 -4.07 -9.32
N LEU A 111 4.32 -3.21 -10.00
CA LEU A 111 5.12 -3.56 -11.18
C LEU A 111 6.21 -4.59 -10.82
N ALA A 112 6.92 -4.38 -9.72
CA ALA A 112 7.90 -5.33 -9.20
C ALA A 112 7.24 -6.68 -8.88
N MET A 113 6.12 -6.68 -8.16
CA MET A 113 5.38 -7.89 -7.84
C MET A 113 4.88 -8.64 -9.09
N TRP A 114 4.44 -7.92 -10.11
CA TRP A 114 4.09 -8.51 -11.39
C TRP A 114 5.30 -9.16 -12.08
N GLY A 115 6.46 -8.49 -12.05
CA GLY A 115 7.73 -9.06 -12.53
C GLY A 115 8.08 -10.37 -11.83
N LEU A 116 7.95 -10.40 -10.50
CA LEU A 116 8.20 -11.58 -9.67
C LEU A 116 7.25 -12.74 -10.04
N THR A 117 5.95 -12.50 -10.09
CA THR A 117 4.94 -13.53 -10.36
C THR A 117 4.99 -14.08 -11.77
N THR A 118 5.42 -13.27 -12.74
CA THR A 118 5.61 -13.69 -14.15
C THR A 118 7.03 -14.22 -14.44
N ARG A 119 7.88 -14.35 -13.41
CA ARG A 119 9.29 -14.75 -13.52
C ARG A 119 10.13 -13.84 -14.43
N ARG A 120 9.71 -12.61 -14.60
CA ARG A 120 10.47 -11.58 -15.33
C ARG A 120 11.33 -10.80 -14.34
N TRP A 121 12.40 -11.43 -13.86
CA TRP A 121 13.27 -10.90 -12.80
C TRP A 121 13.81 -9.51 -13.07
N TRP A 122 14.04 -9.15 -14.32
CA TRP A 122 14.49 -7.83 -14.70
C TRP A 122 13.48 -6.73 -14.36
N ILE A 123 12.15 -7.00 -14.49
CA ILE A 123 11.08 -6.06 -14.10
C ILE A 123 11.07 -5.91 -12.58
N PHE A 124 11.20 -7.02 -11.85
CA PHE A 124 11.26 -6.99 -10.39
C PHE A 124 12.44 -6.15 -9.91
N VAL A 125 13.65 -6.43 -10.41
CA VAL A 125 14.86 -5.70 -10.05
C VAL A 125 14.74 -4.22 -10.42
N LEU A 126 14.26 -3.89 -11.63
CA LEU A 126 14.05 -2.51 -12.06
C LEU A 126 13.08 -1.77 -11.12
N GLY A 127 11.93 -2.37 -10.78
CA GLY A 127 10.97 -1.77 -9.88
C GLY A 127 11.54 -1.50 -8.49
N VAL A 128 12.29 -2.45 -7.94
CA VAL A 128 12.96 -2.29 -6.64
C VAL A 128 14.05 -1.21 -6.70
N LEU A 129 14.87 -1.17 -7.76
CA LEU A 129 15.92 -0.17 -7.92
C LEU A 129 15.32 1.25 -8.03
N VAL A 130 14.25 1.43 -8.81
CA VAL A 130 13.56 2.72 -8.91
C VAL A 130 13.09 3.17 -7.53
N LEU A 131 12.48 2.28 -6.75
CA LEU A 131 12.01 2.60 -5.40
C LEU A 131 13.16 2.85 -4.40
N ALA A 132 14.30 2.18 -4.57
CA ALA A 132 15.43 2.33 -3.66
C ALA A 132 16.21 3.64 -3.88
N PHE A 133 16.28 4.13 -5.12
CA PHE A 133 17.06 5.32 -5.49
C PHE A 133 16.20 6.57 -5.70
N GLY A 134 14.89 6.44 -5.86
CA GLY A 134 13.99 7.57 -6.03
C GLY A 134 13.48 8.10 -4.68
N SER A 135 13.03 9.37 -4.68
CA SER A 135 12.43 10.02 -3.51
C SER A 135 10.92 9.73 -3.47
N PHE A 136 10.54 8.59 -2.90
CA PHE A 136 9.15 8.16 -2.76
C PHE A 136 8.70 8.20 -1.29
N ASP A 137 7.41 8.43 -1.05
CA ASP A 137 6.84 8.50 0.32
C ASP A 137 7.17 7.28 1.19
N TYR A 138 7.09 6.07 0.62
CA TYR A 138 7.33 4.82 1.35
C TYR A 138 8.46 3.98 0.75
N ASN A 139 9.16 4.47 -0.27
CA ASN A 139 10.29 3.79 -0.90
C ASN A 139 10.00 2.30 -1.19
N TYR A 140 10.94 1.42 -0.87
CA TYR A 140 10.83 -0.04 -1.06
C TYR A 140 9.90 -0.75 -0.06
N ASN A 141 9.39 -0.04 0.96
CA ASN A 141 8.49 -0.63 1.96
C ASN A 141 7.21 -1.20 1.34
N GLY A 142 6.74 -0.60 0.23
CA GLY A 142 5.58 -1.12 -0.51
C GLY A 142 5.82 -2.51 -1.07
N VAL A 143 6.98 -2.76 -1.66
CA VAL A 143 7.34 -4.10 -2.18
C VAL A 143 7.46 -5.10 -1.05
N ILE A 144 8.14 -4.74 0.06
CA ILE A 144 8.31 -5.64 1.21
C ILE A 144 6.94 -6.05 1.75
N LEU A 145 6.05 -5.09 1.95
CA LEU A 145 4.73 -5.35 2.49
C LEU A 145 3.87 -6.23 1.55
N MET A 146 3.92 -5.96 0.23
CA MET A 146 3.25 -6.80 -0.76
C MET A 146 3.84 -8.22 -0.82
N LEU A 147 5.17 -8.39 -0.64
CA LEU A 147 5.81 -9.71 -0.55
C LEU A 147 5.30 -10.47 0.68
N ILE A 148 5.22 -9.81 1.85
CA ILE A 148 4.67 -10.41 3.07
C ILE A 148 3.25 -10.90 2.81
N PHE A 149 2.36 -10.05 2.26
CA PHE A 149 0.98 -10.43 1.93
C PHE A 149 0.90 -11.58 0.93
N TYR A 150 1.74 -11.56 -0.09
CA TYR A 150 1.74 -12.58 -1.13
C TYR A 150 2.19 -13.96 -0.63
N PHE A 151 3.32 -14.03 0.09
CA PHE A 151 3.88 -15.30 0.54
C PHE A 151 3.21 -15.86 1.79
N CYS A 152 2.69 -14.99 2.65
CA CYS A 152 2.08 -15.40 3.92
C CYS A 152 0.55 -15.51 3.86
N ARG A 153 -0.08 -15.34 2.69
CA ARG A 153 -1.53 -15.34 2.51
C ARG A 153 -2.26 -16.55 3.10
N ASN A 154 -1.62 -17.72 3.10
CA ASN A 154 -2.20 -18.96 3.63
C ASN A 154 -1.78 -19.29 5.08
N LYS A 155 -1.05 -18.37 5.74
CA LYS A 155 -0.48 -18.58 7.07
C LYS A 155 -0.74 -17.35 7.94
N PRO A 156 -1.94 -17.18 8.50
CA PRO A 156 -2.33 -15.95 9.19
C PRO A 156 -1.43 -15.61 10.38
N ALA A 157 -0.97 -16.59 11.14
CA ALA A 157 -0.05 -16.37 12.26
C ALA A 157 1.32 -15.84 11.80
N LEU A 158 1.86 -16.40 10.69
CA LEU A 158 3.11 -15.92 10.10
C LEU A 158 2.96 -14.53 9.52
N LEU A 159 1.81 -14.26 8.85
CA LEU A 159 1.48 -12.95 8.32
C LEU A 159 1.45 -11.91 9.43
N ALA A 160 0.73 -12.17 10.52
CA ALA A 160 0.67 -11.27 11.67
C ALA A 160 2.06 -11.02 12.27
N GLY A 161 2.86 -12.08 12.44
CA GLY A 161 4.22 -11.97 12.97
C GLY A 161 5.15 -11.13 12.08
N LEU A 162 5.19 -11.39 10.78
CA LEU A 162 6.03 -10.63 9.84
C LEU A 162 5.53 -9.20 9.64
N TYR A 163 4.22 -8.99 9.64
CA TYR A 163 3.63 -7.65 9.59
C TYR A 163 4.03 -6.82 10.82
N THR A 164 3.93 -7.40 12.02
CA THR A 164 4.37 -6.76 13.26
C THR A 164 5.87 -6.46 13.23
N LEU A 165 6.68 -7.44 12.80
CA LEU A 165 8.13 -7.27 12.69
C LEU A 165 8.51 -6.17 11.69
N PHE A 166 7.78 -6.02 10.61
CA PHE A 166 7.99 -4.97 9.61
C PHE A 166 7.86 -3.57 10.20
N TRP A 167 6.93 -3.37 11.16
CA TRP A 167 6.69 -2.07 11.77
C TRP A 167 7.56 -1.78 13.01
N ILE A 168 8.29 -2.78 13.56
CA ILE A 168 9.15 -2.57 14.74
C ILE A 168 10.17 -1.43 14.54
N PRO A 169 10.85 -1.29 13.38
CA PRO A 169 11.80 -0.18 13.18
C PRO A 169 11.15 1.20 13.27
N ALA A 170 9.90 1.32 12.86
CA ALA A 170 9.14 2.56 12.98
C ALA A 170 8.87 2.95 14.44
N LEU A 171 8.63 1.96 15.32
CA LEU A 171 8.49 2.18 16.75
C LEU A 171 9.78 2.69 17.40
N TRP A 172 10.94 2.28 16.89
CA TRP A 172 12.23 2.69 17.43
C TRP A 172 12.66 4.10 16.99
N GLY A 173 12.12 4.58 15.87
CA GLY A 173 12.36 5.93 15.34
C GLY A 173 11.67 7.07 16.09
N GLY A 174 10.89 6.76 17.14
CA GLY A 174 10.34 7.75 18.07
C GLY A 174 9.06 8.46 17.62
N SER A 175 8.44 8.08 16.52
CA SER A 175 7.10 8.56 16.16
C SER A 175 6.05 7.67 16.81
N LEU A 176 5.34 8.19 17.81
CA LEU A 176 4.19 7.52 18.46
C LEU A 176 3.01 7.26 17.48
N GLU A 177 3.16 7.67 16.22
CA GLU A 177 2.14 7.61 15.19
C GLU A 177 2.01 6.21 14.58
N ASP A 178 3.08 5.41 14.60
CA ASP A 178 3.15 4.12 13.94
C ASP A 178 2.54 2.92 14.70
N PRO A 179 2.42 2.93 16.07
CA PRO A 179 1.81 1.82 16.81
C PRO A 179 0.34 1.54 16.47
N LEU A 180 -0.43 2.58 16.13
CA LEU A 180 -1.83 2.43 15.76
C LEU A 180 -1.99 1.76 14.39
N ALA A 181 -1.13 2.07 13.43
CA ALA A 181 -1.06 1.39 12.13
C ALA A 181 -0.75 -0.10 12.30
N LEU A 182 0.09 -0.45 13.29
CA LEU A 182 0.42 -1.82 13.67
C LEU A 182 -0.82 -2.58 14.16
N VAL A 183 -1.52 -2.02 15.13
CA VAL A 183 -2.65 -2.70 15.79
C VAL A 183 -3.83 -2.85 14.83
N VAL A 184 -4.20 -1.78 14.14
CA VAL A 184 -5.40 -1.77 13.29
C VAL A 184 -5.15 -2.50 11.97
N GLY A 185 -3.98 -2.32 11.35
CA GLY A 185 -3.61 -3.07 10.15
C GLY A 185 -3.50 -4.57 10.44
N GLY A 186 -2.92 -4.97 11.57
CA GLY A 186 -2.89 -6.34 12.04
C GLY A 186 -4.30 -6.91 12.31
N LEU A 187 -5.17 -6.12 12.93
CA LEU A 187 -6.56 -6.50 13.19
C LEU A 187 -7.37 -6.68 11.91
N VAL A 188 -7.24 -5.77 10.95
CA VAL A 188 -7.89 -5.87 9.62
C VAL A 188 -7.41 -7.09 8.86
N ILE A 189 -6.11 -7.38 8.90
CA ILE A 189 -5.53 -8.57 8.26
C ILE A 189 -6.03 -9.85 8.94
N LEU A 190 -6.11 -9.88 10.27
CA LEU A 190 -6.64 -11.03 11.01
C LEU A 190 -8.14 -11.23 10.76
N LEU A 191 -8.92 -10.16 10.66
CA LEU A 191 -10.35 -10.23 10.34
C LEU A 191 -10.61 -10.64 8.88
N SER A 192 -9.77 -10.21 7.95
CA SER A 192 -9.83 -10.65 6.55
C SER A 192 -9.26 -12.06 6.35
N GLY A 193 -8.36 -12.51 7.21
CA GLY A 193 -7.69 -13.81 7.15
C GLY A 193 -8.57 -15.02 7.52
N ASN A 194 -9.79 -14.80 8.02
CA ASN A 194 -10.78 -15.87 8.19
C ASN A 194 -11.45 -16.28 6.86
N ASN A 195 -11.16 -15.58 5.77
CA ASN A 195 -11.47 -16.02 4.42
C ASN A 195 -10.16 -16.39 3.73
N PRO A 196 -9.86 -17.68 3.51
CA PRO A 196 -8.66 -18.08 2.78
C PRO A 196 -8.71 -17.45 1.38
N ILE A 197 -7.70 -16.65 1.08
CA ILE A 197 -7.44 -16.07 -0.23
C ILE A 197 -7.05 -17.21 -1.20
#